data_47605a30ade4238f079d08cc31650b9f
#
_entry.id   47605a30ade4238f079d08cc31650b9f
#
_cell.length_a   1.000
_cell.length_b   1.000
_cell.length_c   1.000
_cell.angle_alpha   90.00
_cell.angle_beta   90.00
_cell.angle_gamma   90.00
#
_symmetry.space_group_name_H-M   'P 1'
#
loop_
_entity.id
_entity.type
_entity.pdbx_description
1 polymer ?
#
loop_
_entity_poly.entity_id
_entity_poly.type
_entity_poly.pdbx_seq_one_letter_code
_entity_poly.pdbx_strand_id
1 'polypeptide(L)'
;MISFLPLLLGDEQPNIVFIMADDLGYGDLGCYGATDIETPHLDRLASEGVRMTDFYANGAVCSPTRIAFLTGRYQQRLGMDNALYYQEMGRGLPVDGLTIGDALGSAGYVTGLSGKWHVGYDYERQPNQQGFHHFFGLLGGNHHYFEHVDRIGVADLWLNNEPIQREGYTTDLITEDAIAFIERERESPFFLFVSHAAPHFPWQGPDDVAKVIRPKHKSWQLGDRETYIAMVERMDEGIGQILAKIESAGLREKTLVVFTSDNGGHIYSSNAPFREGKSSIWEGGTRVPCIARWPGVLTAGEVSNQVGITMDWTVTMRRLAGLGSDPGGEDGIDLMPLLTGELPRQSRTLFWKRKKGPVRKSIEEGRAVRQGAWKFVEESEGGEQFLYNLESDPGETVDRIAEHPELAMTLSNLIDNWEAEVYGGLQSKAD
;
A
#
# COMPACT_ATOMS: atom_id res chain seq x y z
N MET A 1 -9.51 -9.78 -28.93
CA MET A 1 -8.05 -9.89 -29.01
C MET A 1 -7.54 -8.58 -29.58
N ILE A 2 -7.16 -7.64 -28.74
CA ILE A 2 -6.54 -6.38 -29.15
C ILE A 2 -5.31 -6.25 -28.27
N SER A 3 -4.14 -6.45 -28.88
CA SER A 3 -2.84 -6.24 -28.27
C SER A 3 -2.51 -4.76 -28.43
N PHE A 4 -2.48 -3.97 -27.38
CA PHE A 4 -2.44 -2.51 -27.50
C PHE A 4 -1.25 -1.79 -26.86
N LEU A 5 -0.31 -2.47 -26.21
CA LEU A 5 0.87 -1.75 -25.67
C LEU A 5 2.21 -1.91 -26.41
N PRO A 6 2.38 -2.79 -27.41
CA PRO A 6 3.69 -2.99 -28.04
C PRO A 6 4.20 -1.83 -28.91
N LEU A 7 3.41 -0.79 -29.15
CA LEU A 7 3.77 0.27 -30.12
C LEU A 7 4.50 1.48 -29.51
N LEU A 8 4.52 1.61 -28.17
CA LEU A 8 5.18 2.74 -27.48
C LEU A 8 6.43 2.33 -26.68
N LEU A 9 6.48 1.09 -26.25
CA LEU A 9 7.63 0.55 -25.52
C LEU A 9 8.34 -0.37 -26.49
N GLY A 10 9.43 -0.05 -27.09
CA GLY A 10 10.24 -1.03 -27.81
C GLY A 10 10.29 -2.38 -27.06
N ASP A 11 10.93 -3.41 -27.58
CA ASP A 11 10.99 -4.77 -26.99
C ASP A 11 11.56 -4.83 -25.54
N GLU A 12 11.80 -3.69 -24.87
CA GLU A 12 12.40 -3.61 -23.53
C GLU A 12 11.35 -3.48 -22.42
N GLN A 13 11.41 -4.39 -21.47
CA GLN A 13 10.61 -4.35 -20.23
C GLN A 13 11.00 -3.13 -19.37
N PRO A 14 10.03 -2.36 -18.84
CA PRO A 14 10.34 -1.20 -17.99
C PRO A 14 10.85 -1.64 -16.61
N ASN A 15 11.70 -0.83 -16.01
CA ASN A 15 11.94 -0.92 -14.58
C ASN A 15 10.69 -0.47 -13.80
N ILE A 16 10.49 -1.03 -12.62
CA ILE A 16 9.36 -0.70 -11.77
C ILE A 16 9.88 -0.39 -10.36
N VAL A 17 9.59 0.81 -9.86
CA VAL A 17 9.83 1.21 -8.46
C VAL A 17 8.49 1.52 -7.83
N PHE A 18 8.08 0.67 -6.89
CA PHE A 18 6.85 0.85 -6.14
C PHE A 18 7.18 1.27 -4.71
N ILE A 19 6.74 2.46 -4.32
CA ILE A 19 7.03 3.07 -3.03
C ILE A 19 5.76 3.10 -2.20
N MET A 20 5.80 2.53 -1.00
CA MET A 20 4.67 2.49 -0.10
C MET A 20 5.05 3.08 1.27
N ALA A 21 4.35 4.12 1.68
CA ALA A 21 4.40 4.65 3.05
C ALA A 21 3.54 3.79 4.00
N ASP A 22 3.78 3.91 5.30
CA ASP A 22 3.08 3.18 6.36
C ASP A 22 2.33 4.18 7.28
N ASP A 23 1.01 4.14 7.27
CA ASP A 23 0.14 5.06 8.03
C ASP A 23 0.20 6.53 7.57
N LEU A 24 0.46 6.82 6.31
CA LEU A 24 0.43 8.18 5.77
C LEU A 24 -1.01 8.60 5.46
N GLY A 25 -1.42 9.75 5.99
CA GLY A 25 -2.75 10.33 5.72
C GLY A 25 -2.86 10.91 4.31
N TYR A 26 -4.09 10.93 3.78
CA TYR A 26 -4.37 11.48 2.47
C TYR A 26 -3.97 12.96 2.35
N GLY A 27 -4.21 13.73 3.40
CA GLY A 27 -3.93 15.17 3.46
C GLY A 27 -2.53 15.53 3.96
N ASP A 28 -1.59 14.59 4.01
CA ASP A 28 -0.23 14.83 4.53
C ASP A 28 0.84 15.11 3.45
N LEU A 29 0.44 15.27 2.20
CA LEU A 29 1.33 15.68 1.10
C LEU A 29 0.92 17.05 0.55
N GLY A 30 1.88 17.88 0.15
CA GLY A 30 1.61 19.20 -0.43
C GLY A 30 0.67 19.12 -1.63
N CYS A 31 0.92 18.20 -2.59
CA CYS A 31 0.05 17.97 -3.74
C CYS A 31 -1.35 17.42 -3.40
N TYR A 32 -1.59 16.98 -2.18
CA TYR A 32 -2.90 16.58 -1.65
C TYR A 32 -3.49 17.56 -0.64
N GLY A 33 -2.83 18.72 -0.42
CA GLY A 33 -3.38 19.84 0.34
C GLY A 33 -2.77 20.06 1.73
N ALA A 34 -1.69 19.38 2.10
CA ALA A 34 -0.92 19.68 3.32
C ALA A 34 -0.40 21.12 3.27
N THR A 35 -0.47 21.81 4.42
CA THR A 35 0.03 23.17 4.57
C THR A 35 1.08 23.30 5.68
N ASP A 36 1.30 22.24 6.43
CA ASP A 36 2.21 22.17 7.58
C ASP A 36 3.32 21.12 7.40
N ILE A 37 3.31 20.38 6.29
CA ILE A 37 4.34 19.40 5.92
C ILE A 37 4.89 19.78 4.54
N GLU A 38 6.20 19.76 4.41
CA GLU A 38 6.88 20.00 3.14
C GLU A 38 7.26 18.67 2.45
N THR A 39 6.67 18.41 1.29
CA THR A 39 6.94 17.18 0.51
C THR A 39 7.35 17.49 -0.94
N PRO A 40 8.43 18.32 -1.13
CA PRO A 40 8.78 18.84 -2.45
C PRO A 40 9.11 17.76 -3.48
N HIS A 41 9.61 16.60 -3.06
CA HIS A 41 9.97 15.52 -3.99
C HIS A 41 8.75 14.71 -4.43
N LEU A 42 7.79 14.43 -3.57
CA LEU A 42 6.51 13.82 -3.92
C LEU A 42 5.62 14.79 -4.70
N ASP A 43 5.66 16.09 -4.37
CA ASP A 43 4.94 17.13 -5.14
C ASP A 43 5.52 17.25 -6.56
N ARG A 44 6.85 17.17 -6.70
CA ARG A 44 7.50 17.09 -8.00
C ARG A 44 7.10 15.82 -8.75
N LEU A 45 7.09 14.64 -8.07
CA LEU A 45 6.66 13.38 -8.67
C LEU A 45 5.23 13.49 -9.22
N ALA A 46 4.32 14.13 -8.48
CA ALA A 46 2.95 14.39 -8.91
C ALA A 46 2.89 15.35 -10.12
N SER A 47 3.71 16.39 -10.12
CA SER A 47 3.77 17.35 -11.24
C SER A 47 4.38 16.77 -12.53
N GLU A 48 5.21 15.74 -12.40
CA GLU A 48 5.84 15.01 -13.51
C GLU A 48 5.07 13.76 -13.95
N GLY A 49 3.95 13.43 -13.29
CA GLY A 49 3.17 12.23 -13.52
C GLY A 49 1.66 12.43 -13.34
N VAL A 50 0.97 11.39 -12.94
CA VAL A 50 -0.47 11.36 -12.70
C VAL A 50 -0.73 11.27 -11.20
N ARG A 51 -1.53 12.19 -10.66
CA ARG A 51 -2.04 12.16 -9.29
C ARG A 51 -3.45 11.59 -9.27
N MET A 52 -3.66 10.47 -8.60
CA MET A 52 -4.97 9.82 -8.47
C MET A 52 -5.71 10.35 -7.24
N THR A 53 -6.92 10.85 -7.42
CA THR A 53 -7.75 11.37 -6.31
C THR A 53 -8.67 10.34 -5.69
N ASP A 54 -8.95 9.25 -6.39
CA ASP A 54 -9.87 8.18 -6.01
C ASP A 54 -9.16 6.83 -5.89
N PHE A 55 -8.02 6.82 -5.19
CA PHE A 55 -7.23 5.61 -4.98
C PHE A 55 -7.38 5.08 -3.54
N TYR A 56 -7.44 3.75 -3.41
CA TYR A 56 -7.76 3.07 -2.17
C TYR A 56 -6.73 2.02 -1.76
N ALA A 57 -6.51 1.89 -0.47
CA ALA A 57 -5.91 0.72 0.14
C ALA A 57 -6.92 -0.43 0.22
N ASN A 58 -6.46 -1.67 0.06
CA ASN A 58 -7.31 -2.86 0.16
C ASN A 58 -7.84 -3.12 1.56
N GLY A 59 -7.18 -2.60 2.58
CA GLY A 59 -7.59 -2.70 3.97
C GLY A 59 -7.31 -1.42 4.73
N ALA A 60 -7.99 -1.23 5.85
CA ALA A 60 -7.75 -0.10 6.74
C ALA A 60 -6.57 -0.31 7.71
N VAL A 61 -5.76 -1.35 7.48
CA VAL A 61 -4.56 -1.71 8.26
C VAL A 61 -3.53 -2.41 7.38
N CYS A 62 -2.27 -2.42 7.82
CA CYS A 62 -1.08 -2.77 7.02
C CYS A 62 -1.12 -4.14 6.33
N SER A 63 -1.09 -5.26 7.09
CA SER A 63 -0.91 -6.61 6.52
C SER A 63 -1.95 -6.96 5.45
N PRO A 64 -3.26 -6.68 5.62
CA PRO A 64 -4.26 -6.92 4.60
C PRO A 64 -3.94 -6.25 3.26
N THR A 65 -3.63 -4.96 3.27
CA THR A 65 -3.29 -4.22 2.04
C THR A 65 -2.02 -4.77 1.40
N ARG A 66 -0.99 -5.06 2.19
CA ARG A 66 0.27 -5.60 1.69
C ARG A 66 0.10 -6.97 1.06
N ILE A 67 -0.73 -7.84 1.64
CA ILE A 67 -1.08 -9.15 1.05
C ILE A 67 -1.86 -8.96 -0.25
N ALA A 68 -2.84 -8.06 -0.29
CA ALA A 68 -3.59 -7.79 -1.51
C ALA A 68 -2.68 -7.22 -2.62
N PHE A 69 -1.76 -6.30 -2.27
CA PHE A 69 -0.72 -5.81 -3.19
C PHE A 69 0.17 -6.93 -3.71
N LEU A 70 0.66 -7.80 -2.84
CA LEU A 70 1.58 -8.86 -3.26
C LEU A 70 0.91 -9.93 -4.15
N THR A 71 -0.41 -10.11 -4.05
CA THR A 71 -1.14 -11.21 -4.71
C THR A 71 -2.10 -10.77 -5.81
N GLY A 72 -2.41 -9.48 -5.93
CA GLY A 72 -3.42 -8.98 -6.88
C GLY A 72 -4.86 -9.37 -6.55
N ARG A 73 -5.13 -9.80 -5.31
CA ARG A 73 -6.42 -10.34 -4.85
C ARG A 73 -6.89 -9.69 -3.58
N TYR A 74 -8.19 -9.75 -3.33
CA TYR A 74 -8.70 -9.44 -2.01
C TYR A 74 -8.07 -10.37 -0.96
N GLN A 75 -7.48 -9.77 0.08
CA GLN A 75 -6.83 -10.47 1.17
C GLN A 75 -7.75 -11.42 1.95
N GLN A 76 -9.07 -11.22 1.86
CA GLN A 76 -10.08 -12.10 2.44
C GLN A 76 -10.06 -13.50 1.83
N ARG A 77 -9.72 -13.63 0.54
CA ARG A 77 -9.53 -14.95 -0.13
C ARG A 77 -8.41 -15.76 0.50
N LEU A 78 -7.52 -15.08 1.23
CA LEU A 78 -6.35 -15.67 1.91
C LEU A 78 -6.51 -15.69 3.44
N GLY A 79 -7.72 -15.39 3.95
CA GLY A 79 -8.03 -15.40 5.38
C GLY A 79 -7.40 -14.26 6.18
N MET A 80 -7.04 -13.14 5.52
CA MET A 80 -6.31 -12.04 6.14
C MET A 80 -7.16 -10.77 6.26
N ASP A 81 -7.97 -10.71 7.31
CA ASP A 81 -8.85 -9.57 7.60
C ASP A 81 -8.21 -8.52 8.53
N ASN A 82 -7.12 -8.85 9.20
CA ASN A 82 -6.45 -8.00 10.19
C ASN A 82 -4.93 -8.03 10.03
N ALA A 83 -4.26 -7.04 10.61
CA ALA A 83 -2.80 -7.01 10.70
C ALA A 83 -2.27 -8.18 11.53
N LEU A 84 -1.12 -8.70 11.12
CA LEU A 84 -0.36 -9.69 11.89
C LEU A 84 0.21 -9.06 13.17
N TYR A 85 0.31 -9.87 14.21
CA TYR A 85 0.97 -9.45 15.45
C TYR A 85 2.44 -9.88 15.47
N TYR A 86 3.18 -9.29 16.41
CA TYR A 86 4.60 -9.60 16.58
C TYR A 86 4.82 -11.10 16.72
N GLN A 87 5.65 -11.64 15.83
CA GLN A 87 6.05 -13.05 15.80
C GLN A 87 4.85 -14.04 15.78
N GLU A 88 3.76 -13.66 15.17
CA GLU A 88 2.64 -14.55 14.91
C GLU A 88 3.02 -15.56 13.82
N MET A 89 3.50 -16.73 14.28
CA MET A 89 3.94 -17.81 13.41
C MET A 89 2.76 -18.56 12.80
N GLY A 90 2.95 -19.15 11.62
CA GLY A 90 1.93 -19.95 10.94
C GLY A 90 0.85 -19.13 10.21
N ARG A 91 0.92 -17.78 10.25
CA ARG A 91 0.00 -16.87 9.55
C ARG A 91 0.73 -15.89 8.64
N GLY A 92 0.07 -15.50 7.57
CA GLY A 92 0.62 -14.56 6.60
C GLY A 92 0.32 -14.97 5.18
N LEU A 93 1.19 -14.60 4.26
CA LEU A 93 1.12 -15.02 2.86
C LEU A 93 1.05 -16.55 2.75
N PRO A 94 0.25 -17.09 1.82
CA PRO A 94 0.33 -18.50 1.48
C PRO A 94 1.73 -18.87 0.99
N VAL A 95 2.22 -20.05 1.38
CA VAL A 95 3.54 -20.54 0.97
C VAL A 95 3.54 -21.18 -0.43
N ASP A 96 2.38 -21.46 -0.96
CA ASP A 96 2.11 -22.07 -2.27
C ASP A 96 1.48 -21.07 -3.27
N GLY A 97 1.38 -19.80 -2.88
CA GLY A 97 0.82 -18.74 -3.70
C GLY A 97 1.88 -17.98 -4.49
N LEU A 98 1.53 -17.52 -5.68
CA LEU A 98 2.39 -16.64 -6.47
C LEU A 98 2.22 -15.19 -6.01
N THR A 99 3.32 -14.58 -5.62
CA THR A 99 3.39 -13.14 -5.36
C THR A 99 3.78 -12.39 -6.63
N ILE A 100 3.69 -11.06 -6.57
CA ILE A 100 4.24 -10.20 -7.63
C ILE A 100 5.76 -10.39 -7.77
N GLY A 101 6.48 -10.69 -6.68
CA GLY A 101 7.90 -11.03 -6.71
C GLY A 101 8.17 -12.27 -7.56
N ASP A 102 7.44 -13.37 -7.30
CA ASP A 102 7.53 -14.60 -8.10
C ASP A 102 7.16 -14.36 -9.56
N ALA A 103 6.07 -13.63 -9.80
CA ALA A 103 5.59 -13.37 -11.16
C ALA A 103 6.60 -12.57 -11.96
N LEU A 104 7.11 -11.46 -11.44
CA LEU A 104 8.10 -10.64 -12.13
C LEU A 104 9.46 -11.33 -12.24
N GLY A 105 9.89 -12.08 -11.21
CA GLY A 105 11.08 -12.92 -11.28
C GLY A 105 11.00 -13.93 -12.42
N SER A 106 9.86 -14.59 -12.61
CA SER A 106 9.63 -15.51 -13.72
C SER A 106 9.65 -14.85 -15.11
N ALA A 107 9.35 -13.55 -15.16
CA ALA A 107 9.43 -12.73 -16.38
C ALA A 107 10.83 -12.13 -16.62
N GLY A 108 11.83 -12.48 -15.80
CA GLY A 108 13.22 -12.05 -15.98
C GLY A 108 13.61 -10.78 -15.23
N TYR A 109 12.75 -10.27 -14.35
CA TYR A 109 13.10 -9.13 -13.49
C TYR A 109 14.01 -9.55 -12.34
N VAL A 110 14.97 -8.71 -12.00
CA VAL A 110 15.62 -8.78 -10.69
C VAL A 110 14.72 -8.08 -9.68
N THR A 111 14.31 -8.81 -8.63
CA THR A 111 13.30 -8.32 -7.66
C THR A 111 13.96 -7.97 -6.34
N GLY A 112 13.67 -6.78 -5.81
CA GLY A 112 14.17 -6.28 -4.52
C GLY A 112 13.06 -5.73 -3.65
N LEU A 113 13.24 -5.88 -2.33
CA LEU A 113 12.41 -5.24 -1.31
C LEU A 113 13.32 -4.55 -0.30
N SER A 114 13.16 -3.23 -0.17
CA SER A 114 13.83 -2.41 0.84
C SER A 114 12.79 -1.87 1.81
N GLY A 115 12.78 -2.36 3.06
CA GLY A 115 11.91 -1.87 4.12
C GLY A 115 10.98 -2.91 4.77
N LYS A 116 9.76 -2.50 5.10
CA LYS A 116 8.79 -3.27 5.89
C LYS A 116 8.14 -4.39 5.08
N TRP A 117 8.14 -5.61 5.63
CA TRP A 117 7.42 -6.77 5.09
C TRP A 117 6.01 -6.92 5.65
N HIS A 118 5.86 -7.32 6.88
CA HIS A 118 4.64 -7.45 7.66
C HIS A 118 3.56 -8.39 7.11
N VAL A 119 3.96 -9.44 6.40
CA VAL A 119 3.03 -10.44 5.84
C VAL A 119 3.41 -11.88 6.13
N GLY A 120 4.27 -12.11 7.13
CA GLY A 120 4.64 -13.42 7.67
C GLY A 120 6.03 -13.41 8.27
N TYR A 121 6.20 -14.19 9.35
CA TYR A 121 7.47 -14.27 10.09
C TYR A 121 8.20 -15.60 9.88
N ASP A 122 7.46 -16.66 9.53
CA ASP A 122 8.03 -17.98 9.23
C ASP A 122 8.99 -17.89 8.05
N TYR A 123 10.04 -18.71 8.07
CA TYR A 123 11.05 -18.74 7.01
C TYR A 123 10.42 -18.83 5.62
N GLU A 124 9.44 -19.72 5.44
CA GLU A 124 8.75 -19.94 4.16
C GLU A 124 7.94 -18.73 3.68
N ARG A 125 7.66 -17.78 4.59
CA ARG A 125 6.92 -16.54 4.32
C ARG A 125 7.79 -15.29 4.25
N GLN A 126 9.11 -15.44 4.44
CA GLN A 126 10.04 -14.31 4.31
C GLN A 126 10.19 -13.86 2.86
N PRO A 127 10.60 -12.61 2.60
CA PRO A 127 10.64 -12.05 1.25
C PRO A 127 11.39 -12.89 0.23
N ASN A 128 12.54 -13.47 0.60
CA ASN A 128 13.34 -14.29 -0.32
C ASN A 128 12.69 -15.63 -0.68
N GLN A 129 11.69 -16.09 0.11
CA GLN A 129 10.90 -17.28 -0.19
C GLN A 129 9.60 -16.92 -0.95
N GLN A 130 9.37 -15.61 -1.15
CA GLN A 130 8.20 -15.05 -1.79
C GLN A 130 8.59 -14.24 -3.05
N GLY A 131 9.62 -14.69 -3.75
CA GLY A 131 10.02 -14.19 -5.07
C GLY A 131 10.90 -12.94 -5.07
N PHE A 132 11.41 -12.46 -3.92
CA PHE A 132 12.36 -11.36 -3.88
C PHE A 132 13.80 -11.88 -3.83
N HIS A 133 14.62 -11.52 -4.84
CA HIS A 133 16.03 -11.87 -4.89
C HIS A 133 16.88 -11.14 -3.85
N HIS A 134 16.44 -9.92 -3.46
CA HIS A 134 17.07 -9.10 -2.45
C HIS A 134 16.05 -8.62 -1.43
N PHE A 135 16.41 -8.66 -0.16
CA PHE A 135 15.63 -8.08 0.93
C PHE A 135 16.54 -7.38 1.93
N PHE A 136 16.21 -6.15 2.26
CA PHE A 136 16.74 -5.41 3.41
C PHE A 136 15.60 -4.75 4.16
N GLY A 137 15.50 -4.95 5.48
CA GLY A 137 14.47 -4.27 6.26
C GLY A 137 13.97 -5.04 7.46
N LEU A 138 12.68 -4.86 7.79
CA LEU A 138 12.02 -5.47 8.94
C LEU A 138 10.94 -6.47 8.51
N LEU A 139 10.86 -7.60 9.20
CA LEU A 139 9.79 -8.58 9.00
C LEU A 139 8.49 -8.17 9.69
N GLY A 140 8.59 -7.40 10.77
CA GLY A 140 7.49 -6.97 11.61
C GLY A 140 6.69 -5.78 11.10
N GLY A 141 5.68 -5.42 11.90
CA GLY A 141 4.81 -4.28 11.62
C GLY A 141 5.43 -2.93 11.93
N ASN A 142 6.35 -2.89 12.87
CA ASN A 142 7.14 -1.72 13.27
C ASN A 142 8.28 -2.13 14.19
N HIS A 143 9.31 -1.30 14.20
CA HIS A 143 10.42 -1.42 15.12
C HIS A 143 10.92 -0.04 15.57
N HIS A 144 11.81 0.01 16.57
CA HIS A 144 12.51 1.21 16.99
C HIS A 144 13.44 1.71 15.88
N TYR A 145 13.32 2.99 15.46
CA TYR A 145 13.98 3.50 14.25
C TYR A 145 15.51 3.56 14.32
N PHE A 146 16.09 3.48 15.52
CA PHE A 146 17.55 3.47 15.73
C PHE A 146 18.08 2.16 16.31
N GLU A 147 17.31 1.51 17.21
CA GLU A 147 17.73 0.27 17.85
C GLU A 147 17.31 -0.96 17.04
N HIS A 148 16.41 -0.80 16.09
CA HIS A 148 15.89 -1.85 15.21
C HIS A 148 15.35 -3.08 15.95
N VAL A 149 14.73 -2.84 17.11
CA VAL A 149 14.03 -3.86 17.89
C VAL A 149 12.51 -3.65 17.76
N ASP A 150 11.76 -4.73 17.73
CA ASP A 150 10.31 -4.66 17.70
C ASP A 150 9.71 -4.26 19.06
N ARG A 151 8.39 -4.08 19.10
CA ARG A 151 7.67 -3.68 20.33
C ARG A 151 7.85 -4.67 21.50
N ILE A 152 8.17 -5.93 21.24
CA ILE A 152 8.41 -6.92 22.30
C ILE A 152 9.89 -7.06 22.67
N GLY A 153 10.80 -6.32 22.02
CA GLY A 153 12.23 -6.26 22.32
C GLY A 153 13.07 -7.26 21.55
N VAL A 154 12.58 -7.76 20.43
CA VAL A 154 13.31 -8.67 19.54
C VAL A 154 13.92 -7.88 18.40
N ALA A 155 15.18 -8.16 18.06
CA ALA A 155 15.85 -7.54 16.93
C ALA A 155 15.11 -7.87 15.63
N ASP A 156 14.85 -6.85 14.81
CA ASP A 156 14.09 -6.96 13.58
C ASP A 156 14.68 -6.05 12.49
N LEU A 157 15.94 -6.30 12.18
CA LEU A 157 16.59 -5.78 10.97
C LEU A 157 17.27 -6.94 10.26
N TRP A 158 16.99 -7.09 8.98
CA TRP A 158 17.36 -8.25 8.18
C TRP A 158 18.05 -7.86 6.88
N LEU A 159 18.99 -8.69 6.46
CA LEU A 159 19.50 -8.71 5.08
C LEU A 159 19.26 -10.12 4.52
N ASN A 160 18.38 -10.21 3.55
CA ASN A 160 17.85 -11.48 3.05
C ASN A 160 17.27 -12.32 4.22
N ASN A 161 17.72 -13.56 4.38
CA ASN A 161 17.22 -14.46 5.43
C ASN A 161 18.00 -14.34 6.77
N GLU A 162 18.95 -13.41 6.88
CA GLU A 162 19.82 -13.29 8.05
C GLU A 162 19.51 -12.02 8.85
N PRO A 163 19.33 -12.12 10.18
CA PRO A 163 19.24 -10.93 11.04
C PRO A 163 20.59 -10.23 11.08
N ILE A 164 20.56 -8.91 10.99
CA ILE A 164 21.77 -8.08 11.02
C ILE A 164 21.68 -6.98 12.09
N GLN A 165 22.83 -6.36 12.38
CA GLN A 165 22.92 -5.13 13.15
C GLN A 165 23.56 -4.06 12.28
N ARG A 166 22.94 -2.88 12.23
CA ARG A 166 23.45 -1.72 11.50
C ARG A 166 23.04 -0.46 12.26
N GLU A 167 23.96 0.47 12.41
CA GLU A 167 23.65 1.79 12.96
C GLU A 167 22.99 2.67 11.90
N GLY A 168 22.07 3.53 12.33
CA GLY A 168 21.41 4.51 11.47
C GLY A 168 19.91 4.61 11.74
N TYR A 169 19.28 5.60 11.12
CA TYR A 169 17.85 5.81 11.15
C TYR A 169 17.17 4.93 10.08
N THR A 170 16.17 4.17 10.45
CA THR A 170 15.54 3.16 9.55
C THR A 170 15.14 3.72 8.18
N THR A 171 14.58 4.93 8.14
CA THR A 171 14.17 5.55 6.86
C THR A 171 15.37 5.80 5.95
N ASP A 172 16.49 6.22 6.51
CA ASP A 172 17.74 6.46 5.77
C ASP A 172 18.33 5.14 5.28
N LEU A 173 18.35 4.13 6.13
CA LEU A 173 18.87 2.80 5.78
C LEU A 173 18.07 2.14 4.64
N ILE A 174 16.75 2.31 4.64
CA ILE A 174 15.87 1.85 3.54
C ILE A 174 16.19 2.61 2.24
N THR A 175 16.39 3.92 2.32
CA THR A 175 16.76 4.77 1.18
C THR A 175 18.12 4.37 0.61
N GLU A 176 19.13 4.18 1.45
CA GLU A 176 20.48 3.76 1.07
C GLU A 176 20.48 2.39 0.38
N ASP A 177 19.72 1.43 0.92
CA ASP A 177 19.60 0.09 0.32
C ASP A 177 18.90 0.14 -1.03
N ALA A 178 17.81 0.91 -1.15
CA ALA A 178 17.10 1.11 -2.42
C ALA A 178 18.02 1.72 -3.50
N ILE A 179 18.82 2.73 -3.15
CA ILE A 179 19.81 3.37 -4.05
C ILE A 179 20.89 2.35 -4.46
N ALA A 180 21.41 1.58 -3.51
CA ALA A 180 22.41 0.56 -3.78
C ALA A 180 21.86 -0.56 -4.69
N PHE A 181 20.60 -0.95 -4.50
CA PHE A 181 19.92 -1.90 -5.38
C PHE A 181 19.81 -1.37 -6.81
N ILE A 182 19.34 -0.13 -7.01
CA ILE A 182 19.21 0.49 -8.34
C ILE A 182 20.59 0.55 -9.03
N GLU A 183 21.65 0.93 -8.32
CA GLU A 183 23.00 0.99 -8.89
C GLU A 183 23.49 -0.39 -9.34
N ARG A 184 23.25 -1.41 -8.54
CA ARG A 184 23.68 -2.79 -8.82
C ARG A 184 22.94 -3.40 -10.01
N GLU A 185 21.63 -3.13 -10.12
CA GLU A 185 20.75 -3.80 -11.10
C GLU A 185 20.43 -2.94 -12.34
N ARG A 186 21.06 -1.79 -12.50
CA ARG A 186 20.74 -0.79 -13.56
C ARG A 186 20.81 -1.31 -15.00
N GLU A 187 21.51 -2.41 -15.24
CA GLU A 187 21.68 -3.01 -16.58
C GLU A 187 20.63 -4.10 -16.88
N SER A 188 19.78 -4.42 -15.94
CA SER A 188 18.72 -5.45 -16.04
C SER A 188 17.35 -4.85 -15.74
N PRO A 189 16.26 -5.36 -16.31
CA PRO A 189 14.93 -5.00 -15.83
C PRO A 189 14.81 -5.37 -14.35
N PHE A 190 14.34 -4.43 -13.52
CA PHE A 190 14.18 -4.68 -12.10
C PHE A 190 12.82 -4.22 -11.57
N PHE A 191 12.36 -4.92 -10.55
CA PHE A 191 11.26 -4.51 -9.68
C PHE A 191 11.81 -4.23 -8.29
N LEU A 192 11.68 -3.00 -7.83
CA LEU A 192 12.04 -2.59 -6.48
C LEU A 192 10.79 -2.15 -5.71
N PHE A 193 10.48 -2.86 -4.64
CA PHE A 193 9.47 -2.46 -3.68
C PHE A 193 10.15 -1.72 -2.51
N VAL A 194 10.04 -0.39 -2.49
CA VAL A 194 10.48 0.46 -1.38
C VAL A 194 9.32 0.59 -0.41
N SER A 195 9.40 -0.15 0.68
CA SER A 195 8.34 -0.27 1.68
C SER A 195 8.75 0.45 2.95
N HIS A 196 8.54 1.78 3.00
CA HIS A 196 8.92 2.56 4.18
C HIS A 196 8.17 2.10 5.44
N ALA A 197 8.86 2.16 6.59
CA ALA A 197 8.23 2.03 7.90
C ALA A 197 7.65 3.39 8.36
N ALA A 198 8.14 4.49 7.81
CA ALA A 198 7.67 5.83 8.07
C ALA A 198 6.32 6.11 7.37
N PRO A 199 5.47 6.93 8.02
CA PRO A 199 5.58 7.56 9.35
C PRO A 199 4.90 6.76 10.49
N HIS A 200 4.88 5.42 10.44
CA HIS A 200 4.29 4.57 11.49
C HIS A 200 5.01 4.73 12.84
N PHE A 201 4.28 4.62 13.94
CA PHE A 201 4.90 4.59 15.29
C PHE A 201 5.87 3.40 15.49
N PRO A 202 6.87 3.52 16.40
CA PRO A 202 7.08 4.59 17.38
C PRO A 202 7.48 5.89 16.69
N TRP A 203 6.85 7.00 17.09
CA TRP A 203 7.15 8.28 16.47
C TRP A 203 8.52 8.78 16.95
N GLN A 204 9.48 8.62 16.05
CA GLN A 204 10.87 9.06 16.20
C GLN A 204 11.30 9.77 14.92
N GLY A 205 11.57 11.05 15.01
CA GLY A 205 12.17 11.81 13.93
C GLY A 205 13.66 11.48 13.75
N PRO A 206 14.30 11.94 12.67
CA PRO A 206 15.71 11.63 12.40
C PRO A 206 16.67 12.14 13.48
N ASP A 207 16.30 13.17 14.25
CA ASP A 207 17.10 13.74 15.32
C ASP A 207 16.79 13.14 16.71
N ASP A 208 15.84 12.22 16.81
CA ASP A 208 15.37 11.64 18.07
C ASP A 208 16.25 10.47 18.58
N VAL A 209 17.54 10.44 18.28
CA VAL A 209 18.47 9.36 18.69
C VAL A 209 18.45 9.13 20.20
N ALA A 210 18.35 10.21 21.00
CA ALA A 210 18.35 10.15 22.47
C ALA A 210 16.96 9.87 23.07
N LYS A 211 15.91 9.78 22.26
CA LYS A 211 14.54 9.56 22.74
C LYS A 211 14.36 8.15 23.27
N VAL A 212 14.06 8.05 24.57
CA VAL A 212 13.92 6.75 25.23
C VAL A 212 12.55 6.15 24.93
N ILE A 213 12.53 5.18 24.04
CA ILE A 213 11.36 4.36 23.73
C ILE A 213 11.64 2.93 24.18
N ARG A 214 10.78 2.37 25.01
CA ARG A 214 10.99 1.05 25.61
C ARG A 214 10.02 0.02 25.08
N PRO A 215 10.48 -1.18 24.68
CA PRO A 215 9.62 -2.31 24.36
C PRO A 215 8.61 -2.58 25.49
N LYS A 216 7.41 -3.02 25.11
CA LYS A 216 6.29 -3.32 26.03
C LYS A 216 5.85 -2.17 26.93
N HIS A 217 6.24 -0.93 26.61
CA HIS A 217 5.93 0.25 27.42
C HIS A 217 5.08 1.25 26.64
N LYS A 218 4.31 2.09 27.36
CA LYS A 218 3.45 3.12 26.72
C LYS A 218 4.24 4.14 25.87
N SER A 219 5.54 4.35 26.16
CA SER A 219 6.39 5.22 25.35
C SER A 219 6.45 4.84 23.86
N TRP A 220 6.15 3.58 23.52
CA TRP A 220 6.10 3.11 22.15
C TRP A 220 5.04 3.82 21.27
N GLN A 221 4.00 4.35 21.90
CA GLN A 221 2.89 5.02 21.23
C GLN A 221 2.75 6.50 21.62
N LEU A 222 3.79 7.07 22.24
CA LEU A 222 3.83 8.50 22.54
C LEU A 222 4.53 9.24 21.42
N GLY A 223 3.93 10.31 20.97
CA GLY A 223 4.46 11.19 19.92
C GLY A 223 3.67 12.48 19.87
N ASP A 224 3.89 13.25 18.83
CA ASP A 224 3.22 14.50 18.52
C ASP A 224 3.24 14.74 16.99
N ARG A 225 2.53 15.77 16.57
CA ARG A 225 2.44 16.16 15.13
C ARG A 225 3.82 16.58 14.60
N GLU A 226 4.64 17.27 15.39
CA GLU A 226 5.95 17.76 14.98
C GLU A 226 6.90 16.59 14.64
N THR A 227 6.96 15.59 15.52
CA THR A 227 7.73 14.36 15.24
C THR A 227 7.21 13.64 14.00
N TYR A 228 5.88 13.56 13.84
CA TYR A 228 5.27 12.95 12.64
C TYR A 228 5.67 13.70 11.37
N ILE A 229 5.62 15.03 11.37
CA ILE A 229 6.05 15.88 10.26
C ILE A 229 7.51 15.57 9.89
N ALA A 230 8.41 15.58 10.85
CA ALA A 230 9.82 15.27 10.61
C ALA A 230 10.06 13.89 10.00
N MET A 231 9.24 12.90 10.37
CA MET A 231 9.29 11.55 9.77
C MET A 231 8.83 11.53 8.30
N VAL A 232 7.76 12.28 7.98
CA VAL A 232 7.24 12.39 6.60
C VAL A 232 8.24 13.14 5.72
N GLU A 233 8.76 14.27 6.18
CA GLU A 233 9.74 15.08 5.44
C GLU A 233 11.04 14.30 5.20
N ARG A 234 11.51 13.53 6.19
CA ARG A 234 12.68 12.67 5.99
C ARG A 234 12.43 11.53 4.99
N MET A 235 11.22 10.99 4.95
CA MET A 235 10.82 10.01 3.93
C MET A 235 10.79 10.66 2.54
N ASP A 236 10.24 11.87 2.41
CA ASP A 236 10.22 12.62 1.16
C ASP A 236 11.63 12.92 0.63
N GLU A 237 12.55 13.34 1.51
CA GLU A 237 13.97 13.52 1.16
C GLU A 237 14.59 12.22 0.62
N GLY A 238 14.34 11.09 1.29
CA GLY A 238 14.81 9.77 0.85
C GLY A 238 14.25 9.38 -0.52
N ILE A 239 12.96 9.63 -0.75
CA ILE A 239 12.32 9.41 -2.06
C ILE A 239 12.98 10.31 -3.11
N GLY A 240 13.28 11.57 -2.79
CA GLY A 240 14.02 12.48 -3.67
C GLY A 240 15.38 11.92 -4.07
N GLN A 241 16.13 11.32 -3.14
CA GLN A 241 17.41 10.66 -3.43
C GLN A 241 17.26 9.45 -4.34
N ILE A 242 16.23 8.62 -4.14
CA ILE A 242 15.92 7.46 -5.01
C ILE A 242 15.60 7.96 -6.44
N LEU A 243 14.76 8.99 -6.58
CA LEU A 243 14.43 9.59 -7.87
C LEU A 243 15.67 10.16 -8.59
N ALA A 244 16.54 10.87 -7.84
CA ALA A 244 17.81 11.39 -8.37
C ALA A 244 18.75 10.26 -8.81
N LYS A 245 18.74 9.12 -8.11
CA LYS A 245 19.50 7.94 -8.52
C LYS A 245 19.00 7.35 -9.83
N ILE A 246 17.69 7.21 -10.00
CA ILE A 246 17.06 6.74 -11.26
C ILE A 246 17.46 7.68 -12.41
N GLU A 247 17.43 9.00 -12.18
CA GLU A 247 17.81 10.01 -13.18
C GLU A 247 19.30 9.93 -13.54
N SER A 248 20.19 9.87 -12.53
CA SER A 248 21.65 9.83 -12.74
C SER A 248 22.13 8.51 -13.36
N ALA A 249 21.39 7.43 -13.19
CA ALA A 249 21.62 6.15 -13.85
C ALA A 249 21.10 6.13 -15.31
N GLY A 250 20.45 7.18 -15.81
CA GLY A 250 19.87 7.24 -17.15
C GLY A 250 18.62 6.38 -17.33
N LEU A 251 17.93 6.06 -16.25
CA LEU A 251 16.79 5.13 -16.25
C LEU A 251 15.42 5.84 -16.21
N ARG A 252 15.38 7.16 -16.21
CA ARG A 252 14.18 7.97 -15.96
C ARG A 252 13.01 7.61 -16.88
N GLU A 253 13.27 7.53 -18.20
CA GLU A 253 12.25 7.23 -19.23
C GLU A 253 11.87 5.74 -19.28
N LYS A 254 12.72 4.88 -18.71
CA LYS A 254 12.53 3.42 -18.67
C LYS A 254 11.93 2.92 -17.33
N THR A 255 11.56 3.83 -16.44
CA THR A 255 11.11 3.44 -15.08
C THR A 255 9.74 3.99 -14.77
N LEU A 256 8.79 3.08 -14.49
CA LEU A 256 7.54 3.40 -13.81
C LEU A 256 7.83 3.56 -12.31
N VAL A 257 7.54 4.74 -11.77
CA VAL A 257 7.57 5.01 -10.33
C VAL A 257 6.16 5.19 -9.82
N VAL A 258 5.77 4.44 -8.81
CA VAL A 258 4.47 4.56 -8.13
C VAL A 258 4.70 4.84 -6.65
N PHE A 259 3.97 5.82 -6.09
CA PHE A 259 3.92 6.10 -4.66
C PHE A 259 2.50 5.95 -4.13
N THR A 260 2.33 5.34 -2.94
CA THR A 260 1.05 5.26 -2.23
C THR A 260 1.26 5.01 -0.72
N SER A 261 0.18 4.88 0.06
CA SER A 261 0.19 4.41 1.46
C SER A 261 -0.54 3.08 1.59
N ASP A 262 -0.21 2.29 2.62
CA ASP A 262 -0.84 0.98 2.87
C ASP A 262 -2.21 1.07 3.54
N ASN A 263 -2.53 2.16 4.22
CA ASN A 263 -3.84 2.51 4.77
C ASN A 263 -3.87 4.01 5.09
N GLY A 264 -5.03 4.51 5.46
CA GLY A 264 -5.16 5.88 5.94
C GLY A 264 -4.33 6.15 7.20
N GLY A 265 -4.03 7.42 7.43
CA GLY A 265 -3.13 7.85 8.48
C GLY A 265 -3.67 7.64 9.90
N HIS A 266 -2.74 7.56 10.86
CA HIS A 266 -3.01 7.34 12.28
C HIS A 266 -3.15 8.69 13.05
N ILE A 267 -3.08 8.67 14.36
CA ILE A 267 -3.46 9.74 15.32
C ILE A 267 -2.83 11.12 15.07
N TYR A 268 -1.64 11.21 14.48
CA TYR A 268 -0.96 12.48 14.18
C TYR A 268 -0.96 12.85 12.71
N SER A 269 -1.64 12.06 11.87
CA SER A 269 -1.79 12.32 10.45
C SER A 269 -3.01 13.18 10.14
N SER A 270 -3.07 13.71 8.93
CA SER A 270 -4.25 14.35 8.36
C SER A 270 -4.85 13.47 7.27
N ASN A 271 -6.08 12.99 7.49
CA ASN A 271 -6.84 12.31 6.45
C ASN A 271 -7.78 13.26 5.70
N ALA A 272 -7.67 14.58 5.96
CA ALA A 272 -8.56 15.58 5.34
C ALA A 272 -8.58 15.45 3.81
N PRO A 273 -9.76 15.62 3.19
CA PRO A 273 -11.05 16.01 3.78
C PRO A 273 -11.89 14.84 4.32
N PHE A 274 -11.33 13.65 4.43
CA PHE A 274 -12.04 12.41 4.72
C PHE A 274 -12.25 12.17 6.22
N ARG A 275 -13.35 11.48 6.51
CA ARG A 275 -13.74 11.10 7.86
C ARG A 275 -12.88 9.95 8.37
N GLU A 276 -12.54 9.98 9.67
CA GLU A 276 -11.78 8.94 10.37
C GLU A 276 -10.34 8.75 9.83
N GLY A 277 -9.77 7.54 10.01
CA GLY A 277 -8.41 7.21 9.62
C GLY A 277 -8.12 5.72 9.79
N LYS A 278 -6.86 5.39 10.02
CA LYS A 278 -6.38 4.01 10.21
C LYS A 278 -7.32 3.20 11.07
N SER A 279 -7.59 1.99 10.64
CA SER A 279 -8.48 1.05 11.34
C SER A 279 -9.96 1.32 11.12
N SER A 280 -10.34 2.18 10.23
CA SER A 280 -11.72 2.52 9.90
C SER A 280 -12.05 2.16 8.45
N ILE A 281 -13.29 1.76 8.17
CA ILE A 281 -13.79 1.48 6.81
C ILE A 281 -14.34 2.74 6.11
N TRP A 282 -14.31 3.90 6.80
CA TRP A 282 -14.63 5.19 6.23
C TRP A 282 -13.55 5.65 5.25
N GLU A 283 -13.82 6.68 4.46
CA GLU A 283 -12.88 7.17 3.45
C GLU A 283 -11.49 7.43 4.04
N GLY A 284 -11.39 8.09 5.19
CA GLY A 284 -10.10 8.39 5.81
C GLY A 284 -9.28 7.17 6.22
N GLY A 285 -9.89 5.98 6.36
CA GLY A 285 -9.16 4.75 6.68
C GLY A 285 -8.67 3.98 5.46
N THR A 286 -9.30 4.19 4.29
CA THR A 286 -9.05 3.38 3.10
C THR A 286 -8.66 4.20 1.87
N ARG A 287 -9.05 5.47 1.76
CA ARG A 287 -8.65 6.34 0.65
C ARG A 287 -7.28 6.96 0.93
N VAL A 288 -6.32 6.71 0.04
CA VAL A 288 -4.91 7.04 0.24
C VAL A 288 -4.35 7.82 -0.96
N PRO A 289 -3.27 8.60 -0.78
CA PRO A 289 -2.61 9.23 -1.91
C PRO A 289 -2.04 8.17 -2.85
N CYS A 290 -2.09 8.44 -4.16
CA CYS A 290 -1.42 7.62 -5.15
C CYS A 290 -0.92 8.50 -6.30
N ILE A 291 0.37 8.38 -6.61
CA ILE A 291 1.05 9.11 -7.66
C ILE A 291 1.78 8.10 -8.54
N ALA A 292 1.66 8.24 -9.86
CA ALA A 292 2.38 7.41 -10.80
C ALA A 292 3.12 8.28 -11.83
N ARG A 293 4.42 8.04 -12.04
CA ARG A 293 5.23 8.74 -13.02
C ARG A 293 5.90 7.75 -13.97
N TRP A 294 5.72 7.97 -15.25
CA TRP A 294 6.47 7.29 -16.30
C TRP A 294 6.60 8.24 -17.51
N PRO A 295 7.73 8.94 -17.62
CA PRO A 295 7.92 9.94 -18.69
C PRO A 295 7.77 9.31 -20.08
N GLY A 296 7.07 10.01 -20.96
CA GLY A 296 6.77 9.53 -22.32
C GLY A 296 5.59 8.56 -22.41
N VAL A 297 5.09 8.01 -21.28
CA VAL A 297 3.94 7.10 -21.23
C VAL A 297 2.77 7.73 -20.49
N LEU A 298 2.99 8.27 -19.29
CA LEU A 298 1.99 8.98 -18.50
C LEU A 298 2.11 10.49 -18.70
N THR A 299 0.97 11.18 -18.80
CA THR A 299 0.92 12.63 -18.98
C THR A 299 1.34 13.35 -17.70
N ALA A 300 2.32 14.22 -17.79
CA ALA A 300 2.79 15.01 -16.65
C ALA A 300 1.73 16.00 -16.17
N GLY A 301 1.55 16.10 -14.84
CA GLY A 301 0.64 17.03 -14.19
C GLY A 301 -0.84 16.64 -14.29
N GLU A 302 -1.15 15.45 -14.77
CA GLU A 302 -2.54 14.98 -14.86
C GLU A 302 -3.12 14.63 -13.50
N VAL A 303 -4.40 14.92 -13.33
CA VAL A 303 -5.19 14.54 -12.16
C VAL A 303 -6.27 13.57 -12.59
N SER A 304 -6.18 12.32 -12.12
CA SER A 304 -7.13 11.27 -12.47
C SER A 304 -8.05 10.95 -11.29
N ASN A 305 -9.34 10.94 -11.56
CA ASN A 305 -10.36 10.43 -10.63
C ASN A 305 -10.84 9.01 -11.01
N GLN A 306 -10.04 8.27 -11.78
CA GLN A 306 -10.26 6.83 -11.96
C GLN A 306 -10.18 6.13 -10.61
N VAL A 307 -11.22 5.41 -10.26
CA VAL A 307 -11.23 4.59 -9.04
C VAL A 307 -10.24 3.46 -9.19
N GLY A 308 -9.23 3.43 -8.32
CA GLY A 308 -8.22 2.39 -8.24
C GLY A 308 -8.05 1.85 -6.81
N ILE A 309 -7.42 0.70 -6.68
CA ILE A 309 -7.13 0.05 -5.39
C ILE A 309 -5.77 -0.63 -5.46
N THR A 310 -5.09 -0.79 -4.32
CA THR A 310 -3.68 -1.21 -4.28
C THR A 310 -3.38 -2.48 -5.08
N MET A 311 -4.25 -3.48 -5.06
CA MET A 311 -4.09 -4.73 -5.84
C MET A 311 -4.11 -4.54 -7.36
N ASP A 312 -4.61 -3.41 -7.87
CA ASP A 312 -4.61 -3.11 -9.30
C ASP A 312 -3.19 -2.92 -9.83
N TRP A 313 -2.29 -2.35 -9.02
CA TRP A 313 -0.89 -2.19 -9.41
C TRP A 313 -0.20 -3.53 -9.64
N THR A 314 -0.57 -4.56 -8.89
CA THR A 314 -0.05 -5.92 -9.12
C THR A 314 -0.44 -6.45 -10.49
N VAL A 315 -1.72 -6.32 -10.84
CA VAL A 315 -2.22 -6.71 -12.18
C VAL A 315 -1.54 -5.86 -13.26
N THR A 316 -1.44 -4.55 -13.05
CA THR A 316 -0.76 -3.62 -13.97
C THR A 316 0.69 -4.03 -14.21
N MET A 317 1.47 -4.27 -13.14
CA MET A 317 2.87 -4.67 -13.26
C MET A 317 3.05 -6.03 -13.98
N ARG A 318 2.14 -6.98 -13.72
CA ARG A 318 2.12 -8.26 -14.47
C ARG A 318 1.91 -8.04 -15.97
N ARG A 319 0.98 -7.15 -16.35
CA ARG A 319 0.73 -6.81 -17.78
C ARG A 319 1.93 -6.12 -18.41
N LEU A 320 2.57 -5.18 -17.70
CA LEU A 320 3.80 -4.52 -18.16
C LEU A 320 4.97 -5.49 -18.37
N ALA A 321 5.04 -6.55 -17.57
CA ALA A 321 6.01 -7.63 -17.72
C ALA A 321 5.64 -8.64 -18.82
N GLY A 322 4.57 -8.42 -19.57
CA GLY A 322 4.11 -9.34 -20.62
C GLY A 322 3.42 -10.59 -20.11
N LEU A 323 3.08 -10.64 -18.82
CA LEU A 323 2.41 -11.80 -18.22
C LEU A 323 0.90 -11.75 -18.46
N GLY A 324 0.30 -12.89 -18.70
CA GLY A 324 -1.15 -13.08 -18.73
C GLY A 324 -1.79 -12.95 -17.34
N SER A 325 -3.10 -13.24 -17.27
CA SER A 325 -3.82 -13.32 -16.00
C SER A 325 -3.22 -14.39 -15.09
N ASP A 326 -3.26 -14.13 -13.80
CA ASP A 326 -2.84 -15.12 -12.81
C ASP A 326 -3.72 -16.37 -12.90
N PRO A 327 -3.16 -17.58 -13.03
CA PRO A 327 -3.93 -18.82 -13.05
C PRO A 327 -4.82 -19.01 -11.81
N GLY A 328 -4.42 -18.45 -10.69
CA GLY A 328 -5.19 -18.47 -9.45
C GLY A 328 -6.30 -17.41 -9.36
N GLY A 329 -6.44 -16.54 -10.37
CA GLY A 329 -7.40 -15.44 -10.45
C GLY A 329 -6.82 -14.10 -9.98
N GLU A 330 -7.42 -13.02 -10.42
CA GLU A 330 -7.09 -11.63 -10.07
C GLU A 330 -8.38 -10.90 -9.73
N ASP A 331 -8.37 -10.07 -8.68
CA ASP A 331 -9.49 -9.16 -8.35
C ASP A 331 -9.18 -7.72 -8.82
N GLY A 332 -7.90 -7.41 -9.00
CA GLY A 332 -7.44 -6.14 -9.55
C GLY A 332 -7.64 -6.00 -11.05
N ILE A 333 -7.43 -4.79 -11.56
CA ILE A 333 -7.46 -4.47 -13.00
C ILE A 333 -6.13 -3.83 -13.42
N ASP A 334 -5.87 -3.82 -14.73
CA ASP A 334 -4.78 -3.04 -15.31
C ASP A 334 -5.15 -1.55 -15.35
N LEU A 335 -4.37 -0.71 -14.67
CA LEU A 335 -4.58 0.73 -14.61
C LEU A 335 -3.98 1.47 -15.83
N MET A 336 -2.97 0.91 -16.50
CA MET A 336 -2.27 1.66 -17.56
C MET A 336 -3.19 2.15 -18.67
N PRO A 337 -4.09 1.33 -19.27
CA PRO A 337 -4.98 1.82 -20.32
C PRO A 337 -5.91 2.96 -19.87
N LEU A 338 -6.23 3.00 -18.56
CA LEU A 338 -7.09 4.03 -17.96
C LEU A 338 -6.33 5.32 -17.67
N LEU A 339 -5.08 5.20 -17.21
CA LEU A 339 -4.22 6.34 -16.89
C LEU A 339 -3.56 6.99 -18.11
N THR A 340 -3.38 6.22 -19.20
CA THR A 340 -2.91 6.76 -20.49
C THR A 340 -4.04 7.37 -21.35
N GLY A 341 -5.30 7.19 -20.94
CA GLY A 341 -6.45 7.63 -21.72
C GLY A 341 -6.78 6.74 -22.94
N GLU A 342 -6.11 5.60 -23.07
CA GLU A 342 -6.42 4.60 -24.11
C GLU A 342 -7.83 4.03 -23.94
N LEU A 343 -8.24 3.80 -22.71
CA LEU A 343 -9.59 3.44 -22.34
C LEU A 343 -10.26 4.58 -21.55
N PRO A 344 -11.58 4.77 -21.75
CA PRO A 344 -12.32 5.73 -20.93
C PRO A 344 -12.38 5.26 -19.49
N ARG A 345 -12.56 6.23 -18.57
CA ARG A 345 -12.78 5.94 -17.16
C ARG A 345 -13.85 4.88 -16.94
N GLN A 346 -13.55 3.90 -16.10
CA GLN A 346 -14.45 2.79 -15.78
C GLN A 346 -15.07 2.97 -14.40
N SER A 347 -16.38 2.73 -14.31
CA SER A 347 -17.04 2.56 -13.01
C SER A 347 -16.64 1.20 -12.42
N ARG A 348 -16.37 1.20 -11.11
CA ARG A 348 -15.94 0.01 -10.38
C ARG A 348 -16.75 -0.20 -9.11
N THR A 349 -16.79 -1.45 -8.68
CA THR A 349 -17.29 -1.82 -7.35
C THR A 349 -16.11 -2.29 -6.52
N LEU A 350 -15.88 -1.65 -5.38
CA LEU A 350 -14.82 -2.00 -4.42
C LEU A 350 -15.43 -2.35 -3.08
N PHE A 351 -14.82 -3.30 -2.38
CA PHE A 351 -15.32 -3.83 -1.12
C PHE A 351 -14.26 -3.75 -0.03
N TRP A 352 -14.69 -3.48 1.19
CA TRP A 352 -13.88 -3.52 2.39
C TRP A 352 -14.61 -4.29 3.47
N LYS A 353 -13.89 -5.16 4.15
CA LYS A 353 -14.35 -5.81 5.38
C LYS A 353 -13.24 -5.79 6.39
N ARG A 354 -13.61 -5.51 7.60
CA ARG A 354 -12.78 -5.58 8.76
C ARG A 354 -13.43 -6.43 9.83
N LYS A 355 -12.72 -7.41 10.34
CA LYS A 355 -13.15 -8.24 11.45
C LYS A 355 -12.50 -7.78 12.75
N LYS A 356 -13.21 -7.98 13.85
CA LYS A 356 -12.69 -7.75 15.19
C LYS A 356 -11.48 -8.66 15.42
N GLY A 357 -10.32 -8.07 15.72
CA GLY A 357 -9.11 -8.84 15.98
C GLY A 357 -9.13 -9.50 17.35
N PRO A 358 -8.46 -10.67 17.53
CA PRO A 358 -8.45 -11.38 18.80
C PRO A 358 -7.81 -10.60 19.95
N VAL A 359 -6.93 -9.64 19.65
CA VAL A 359 -6.12 -8.90 20.64
C VAL A 359 -6.66 -7.49 20.91
N ARG A 360 -7.23 -6.81 19.92
CA ARG A 360 -7.80 -5.46 20.09
C ARG A 360 -9.33 -5.53 20.06
N LYS A 361 -9.95 -5.69 21.22
CA LYS A 361 -11.41 -5.68 21.38
C LYS A 361 -12.05 -4.31 21.08
N SER A 362 -11.26 -3.24 20.99
CA SER A 362 -11.70 -1.87 20.69
C SER A 362 -11.74 -1.55 19.18
N ILE A 363 -11.37 -2.49 18.32
CA ILE A 363 -11.44 -2.32 16.88
C ILE A 363 -12.83 -2.72 16.43
N GLU A 364 -13.57 -1.76 15.90
CA GLU A 364 -14.90 -1.99 15.37
C GLU A 364 -14.84 -2.91 14.16
N GLU A 365 -15.76 -3.84 14.10
CA GLU A 365 -16.03 -4.67 12.93
C GLU A 365 -16.84 -3.82 11.96
N GLY A 366 -16.63 -3.99 10.65
CA GLY A 366 -17.42 -3.25 9.68
C GLY A 366 -17.17 -3.72 8.27
N ARG A 367 -18.10 -3.34 7.38
CA ARG A 367 -18.01 -3.63 5.95
C ARG A 367 -18.51 -2.45 5.13
N ALA A 368 -17.94 -2.27 3.95
CA ALA A 368 -18.32 -1.20 3.05
C ALA A 368 -18.23 -1.65 1.59
N VAL A 369 -19.04 -1.02 0.74
CA VAL A 369 -18.96 -1.13 -0.71
C VAL A 369 -19.05 0.25 -1.33
N ARG A 370 -18.15 0.52 -2.28
CA ARG A 370 -18.25 1.67 -3.18
C ARG A 370 -18.63 1.17 -4.57
N GLN A 371 -19.69 1.73 -5.14
CA GLN A 371 -20.05 1.53 -6.55
C GLN A 371 -20.29 2.89 -7.21
N GLY A 372 -19.41 3.26 -8.12
CA GLY A 372 -19.42 4.59 -8.73
C GLY A 372 -19.28 5.71 -7.70
N ALA A 373 -20.26 6.63 -7.64
CA ALA A 373 -20.32 7.73 -6.68
C ALA A 373 -20.82 7.30 -5.29
N TRP A 374 -21.46 6.15 -5.15
CA TRP A 374 -22.12 5.75 -3.93
C TRP A 374 -21.28 4.82 -3.08
N LYS A 375 -21.27 5.08 -1.77
CA LYS A 375 -20.66 4.20 -0.77
C LYS A 375 -21.67 3.86 0.31
N PHE A 376 -21.86 2.56 0.53
CA PHE A 376 -22.62 2.00 1.63
C PHE A 376 -21.66 1.49 2.70
N VAL A 377 -21.98 1.79 3.95
CA VAL A 377 -21.18 1.40 5.12
C VAL A 377 -22.09 0.73 6.13
N GLU A 378 -21.62 -0.38 6.70
CA GLU A 378 -22.24 -1.05 7.85
C GLU A 378 -21.17 -1.22 8.94
N GLU A 379 -21.35 -0.53 10.09
CA GLU A 379 -20.30 -0.44 11.14
C GLU A 379 -20.03 -1.76 11.88
N SER A 380 -21.00 -2.66 11.90
CA SER A 380 -20.86 -4.03 12.42
C SER A 380 -21.89 -4.90 11.74
N GLU A 381 -21.70 -6.21 11.76
CA GLU A 381 -22.69 -7.15 11.21
C GLU A 381 -24.07 -6.97 11.89
N GLY A 382 -25.06 -6.51 11.12
CA GLY A 382 -26.37 -6.11 11.63
C GLY A 382 -26.39 -4.78 12.41
N GLY A 383 -25.33 -3.98 12.33
CA GLY A 383 -25.19 -2.69 12.97
C GLY A 383 -25.82 -1.52 12.20
N GLU A 384 -25.41 -0.31 12.56
CA GLU A 384 -25.87 0.90 11.87
C GLU A 384 -25.39 0.92 10.42
N GLN A 385 -26.29 1.35 9.53
CA GLN A 385 -26.07 1.40 8.09
C GLN A 385 -26.16 2.84 7.59
N PHE A 386 -25.29 3.19 6.65
CA PHE A 386 -25.18 4.54 6.10
C PHE A 386 -24.98 4.46 4.58
N LEU A 387 -25.42 5.52 3.88
CA LEU A 387 -25.25 5.67 2.44
C LEU A 387 -24.78 7.08 2.11
N TYR A 388 -23.65 7.20 1.40
CA TYR A 388 -23.04 8.48 1.03
C TYR A 388 -22.84 8.60 -0.48
N ASN A 389 -22.97 9.84 -0.98
CA ASN A 389 -22.58 10.17 -2.34
C ASN A 389 -21.20 10.87 -2.31
N LEU A 390 -20.15 10.16 -2.63
CA LEU A 390 -18.76 10.61 -2.51
C LEU A 390 -18.38 11.71 -3.53
N GLU A 391 -19.15 11.92 -4.60
CA GLU A 391 -18.89 13.02 -5.53
C GLU A 391 -19.33 14.37 -4.94
N SER A 392 -20.41 14.40 -4.18
CA SER A 392 -20.93 15.61 -3.52
C SER A 392 -20.53 15.74 -2.06
N ASP A 393 -20.19 14.64 -1.40
CA ASP A 393 -19.85 14.55 0.02
C ASP A 393 -18.72 13.53 0.26
N PRO A 394 -17.48 13.83 -0.15
CA PRO A 394 -16.35 12.92 0.04
C PRO A 394 -15.98 12.72 1.52
N GLY A 395 -16.44 13.62 2.40
CA GLY A 395 -16.22 13.55 3.85
C GLY A 395 -17.23 12.68 4.61
N GLU A 396 -18.20 12.04 3.90
CA GLU A 396 -19.21 11.15 4.51
C GLU A 396 -19.97 11.83 5.68
N THR A 397 -20.45 13.06 5.45
CA THR A 397 -21.08 13.92 6.48
C THR A 397 -22.60 13.88 6.45
N VAL A 398 -23.21 13.53 5.30
CA VAL A 398 -24.66 13.55 5.08
C VAL A 398 -25.15 12.17 4.66
N ASP A 399 -25.73 11.44 5.61
CA ASP A 399 -26.34 10.14 5.33
C ASP A 399 -27.58 10.26 4.44
N ARG A 400 -27.58 9.55 3.33
CA ARG A 400 -28.64 9.51 2.31
C ARG A 400 -29.47 8.23 2.32
N ILE A 401 -29.30 7.35 3.31
CA ILE A 401 -29.95 6.03 3.32
C ILE A 401 -31.49 6.14 3.29
N ALA A 402 -32.04 7.12 4.00
CA ALA A 402 -33.48 7.35 4.03
C ALA A 402 -34.04 7.86 2.69
N GLU A 403 -33.23 8.54 1.88
CA GLU A 403 -33.60 9.06 0.56
C GLU A 403 -33.48 7.99 -0.53
N HIS A 404 -32.61 6.97 -0.34
CA HIS A 404 -32.29 5.94 -1.35
C HIS A 404 -32.28 4.52 -0.76
N PRO A 405 -33.39 4.05 -0.11
CA PRO A 405 -33.42 2.74 0.56
C PRO A 405 -33.23 1.55 -0.37
N GLU A 406 -33.70 1.62 -1.61
CA GLU A 406 -33.53 0.54 -2.61
C GLU A 406 -32.06 0.41 -3.06
N LEU A 407 -31.36 1.53 -3.20
CA LEU A 407 -29.94 1.53 -3.52
C LEU A 407 -29.12 0.96 -2.35
N ALA A 408 -29.43 1.36 -1.11
CA ALA A 408 -28.77 0.82 0.07
C ALA A 408 -28.93 -0.71 0.16
N MET A 409 -30.14 -1.21 -0.06
CA MET A 409 -30.40 -2.66 -0.12
C MET A 409 -29.62 -3.35 -1.25
N THR A 410 -29.55 -2.73 -2.42
CA THR A 410 -28.77 -3.27 -3.55
C THR A 410 -27.28 -3.38 -3.20
N LEU A 411 -26.71 -2.35 -2.61
CA LEU A 411 -25.30 -2.33 -2.21
C LEU A 411 -25.01 -3.29 -1.07
N SER A 412 -25.92 -3.44 -0.10
CA SER A 412 -25.82 -4.45 0.96
C SER A 412 -25.78 -5.86 0.37
N ASN A 413 -26.67 -6.18 -0.57
CA ASN A 413 -26.67 -7.48 -1.25
C ASN A 413 -25.38 -7.74 -2.05
N LEU A 414 -24.75 -6.69 -2.61
CA LEU A 414 -23.45 -6.83 -3.28
C LEU A 414 -22.35 -7.24 -2.29
N ILE A 415 -22.35 -6.68 -1.07
CA ILE A 415 -21.39 -7.10 -0.03
C ILE A 415 -21.63 -8.56 0.36
N ASP A 416 -22.86 -8.97 0.59
CA ASP A 416 -23.20 -10.35 0.98
C ASP A 416 -22.71 -11.36 -0.08
N ASN A 417 -22.94 -11.05 -1.36
CA ASN A 417 -22.47 -11.89 -2.48
C ASN A 417 -20.94 -11.94 -2.54
N TRP A 418 -20.26 -10.79 -2.41
CA TRP A 418 -18.81 -10.72 -2.40
C TRP A 418 -18.21 -11.48 -1.22
N GLU A 419 -18.79 -11.34 -0.02
CA GLU A 419 -18.35 -12.10 1.15
C GLU A 419 -18.50 -13.62 0.94
N ALA A 420 -19.63 -14.06 0.42
CA ALA A 420 -19.83 -15.47 0.10
C ALA A 420 -18.79 -16.01 -0.90
N GLU A 421 -18.41 -15.18 -1.88
CA GLU A 421 -17.39 -15.54 -2.87
C GLU A 421 -15.99 -15.60 -2.27
N VAL A 422 -15.54 -14.52 -1.58
CA VAL A 422 -14.14 -14.43 -1.11
C VAL A 422 -13.82 -15.36 0.05
N TYR A 423 -14.81 -15.71 0.88
CA TYR A 423 -14.64 -16.67 1.98
C TYR A 423 -15.02 -18.10 1.60
N GLY A 424 -15.83 -18.32 0.54
CA GLY A 424 -16.26 -19.67 0.12
C GLY A 424 -15.09 -20.60 -0.21
N GLY A 425 -14.03 -20.06 -0.80
CA GLY A 425 -12.82 -20.82 -1.09
C GLY A 425 -11.97 -21.25 0.13
N LEU A 426 -12.17 -20.63 1.28
CA LEU A 426 -11.46 -20.99 2.53
C LEU A 426 -12.08 -22.20 3.21
N GLN A 427 -13.41 -22.37 3.11
CA GLN A 427 -14.12 -23.51 3.72
C GLN A 427 -13.78 -24.83 3.02
N SER A 428 -13.55 -24.80 1.71
CA SER A 428 -13.19 -26.00 0.93
C SER A 428 -11.73 -26.46 1.11
N LYS A 429 -10.87 -25.67 1.74
CA LYS A 429 -9.47 -26.05 2.06
C LYS A 429 -9.31 -26.58 3.50
N ALA A 430 -10.36 -26.47 4.32
CA ALA A 430 -10.36 -26.92 5.71
C ALA A 430 -10.99 -28.30 5.90
N ASP A 431 -11.68 -28.83 4.87
CA ASP A 431 -12.22 -30.18 4.75
C ASP A 431 -11.23 -31.08 3.96
#